data_a4a60ce43e42ffd42d51c06334b80ffa
#
_entry.id   a4a60ce43e42ffd42d51c06334b80ffa
#
_cell.length_a   1.000
_cell.length_b   1.000
_cell.length_c   1.000
_cell.angle_alpha   90.00
_cell.angle_beta   90.00
_cell.angle_gamma   90.00
#
_symmetry.space_group_name_H-M   'P 1'
#
loop_
_entity.id
_entity.type
_entity.pdbx_description
1 polymer ?
#
loop_
_entity_poly.entity_id
_entity_poly.type
_entity_poly.pdbx_seq_one_letter_code
_entity_poly.pdbx_strand_id
1 'polypeptide(L)'
;MSNPSVIPNQSPAHSLTQRPTGEQQQAVDMALTRQSFKVVAYAGAGKTTTLNLIGNQLRGRGIYLAFNKAIAAEAQRKFPQHVDCRTFHSLAFRHTARDITAKLQLPRFSPSRLASDLGLTPVQVKRQIEGKSQFVTLTPERQARFVSDAVSTFCSTHASYPAPRHLQFPDWLVASEAEQLRD
;
A
#
# COMPACT_ATOMS: atom_id res chain seq x y z
N MET A 1 -42.33 16.10 43.27
CA MET A 1 -41.02 16.32 42.57
C MET A 1 -40.71 15.08 41.77
N SER A 2 -41.05 15.13 40.50
CA SER A 2 -41.07 14.00 39.59
C SER A 2 -39.71 13.86 38.87
N ASN A 3 -39.13 12.70 38.92
CA ASN A 3 -37.85 12.35 38.32
C ASN A 3 -38.04 12.06 36.83
N PRO A 4 -37.28 12.66 35.89
CA PRO A 4 -37.41 12.35 34.46
C PRO A 4 -36.72 11.04 34.14
N SER A 5 -37.47 10.19 33.46
CA SER A 5 -37.11 8.89 32.96
C SER A 5 -35.91 8.97 31.99
N VAL A 6 -34.88 8.19 32.29
CA VAL A 6 -33.76 7.94 31.36
C VAL A 6 -34.28 7.05 30.22
N ILE A 7 -34.33 7.56 29.00
CA ILE A 7 -34.59 6.81 27.78
C ILE A 7 -33.31 6.05 27.43
N PRO A 8 -33.34 4.70 27.31
CA PRO A 8 -32.18 3.97 26.84
C PRO A 8 -31.95 4.26 25.34
N ASN A 9 -30.77 4.76 25.03
CA ASN A 9 -30.30 5.01 23.67
C ASN A 9 -30.19 3.67 22.93
N GLN A 10 -31.22 3.31 22.18
CA GLN A 10 -31.21 2.19 21.26
C GLN A 10 -30.42 2.63 20.02
N SER A 11 -29.18 2.17 19.94
CA SER A 11 -28.43 2.20 18.67
C SER A 11 -29.23 1.44 17.61
N PRO A 12 -29.48 2.03 16.43
CA PRO A 12 -30.19 1.32 15.39
C PRO A 12 -29.31 0.15 14.88
N ALA A 13 -29.71 -1.07 15.23
CA ALA A 13 -29.27 -2.24 14.51
C ALA A 13 -29.65 -2.06 13.05
N HIS A 14 -28.71 -1.79 12.17
CA HIS A 14 -28.92 -1.83 10.74
C HIS A 14 -29.28 -3.27 10.35
N SER A 15 -30.57 -3.59 10.43
CA SER A 15 -31.11 -4.84 9.88
C SER A 15 -30.91 -4.78 8.36
N LEU A 16 -30.08 -5.66 7.84
CA LEU A 16 -29.97 -5.94 6.40
C LEU A 16 -31.28 -6.64 5.96
N THR A 17 -32.31 -5.87 5.74
CA THR A 17 -33.62 -6.35 5.25
C THR A 17 -33.67 -6.44 3.72
N GLN A 18 -32.61 -6.15 3.01
CA GLN A 18 -32.54 -6.36 1.57
C GLN A 18 -32.13 -7.80 1.27
N ARG A 19 -33.03 -8.54 0.57
CA ARG A 19 -32.69 -9.85 0.03
C ARG A 19 -31.49 -9.71 -0.93
N PRO A 20 -30.50 -10.61 -0.88
CA PRO A 20 -29.39 -10.59 -1.82
C PRO A 20 -29.92 -10.70 -3.25
N THR A 21 -29.26 -10.03 -4.20
CA THR A 21 -29.53 -10.25 -5.62
C THR A 21 -29.10 -11.67 -6.02
N GLY A 22 -29.59 -12.18 -7.16
CA GLY A 22 -29.19 -13.50 -7.65
C GLY A 22 -27.67 -13.64 -7.81
N GLU A 23 -26.98 -12.59 -8.29
CA GLU A 23 -25.52 -12.56 -8.42
C GLU A 23 -24.80 -12.56 -7.07
N GLN A 24 -25.35 -11.86 -6.08
CA GLN A 24 -24.81 -11.86 -4.72
C GLN A 24 -24.98 -13.24 -4.08
N GLN A 25 -26.11 -13.90 -4.30
CA GLN A 25 -26.33 -15.25 -3.81
C GLN A 25 -25.38 -16.25 -4.46
N GLN A 26 -25.14 -16.16 -5.76
CA GLN A 26 -24.13 -16.98 -6.45
C GLN A 26 -22.72 -16.82 -5.83
N ALA A 27 -22.33 -15.59 -5.51
CA ALA A 27 -21.04 -15.35 -4.85
C ALA A 27 -20.97 -15.98 -3.46
N VAL A 28 -22.07 -15.96 -2.70
CA VAL A 28 -22.18 -16.65 -1.40
C VAL A 28 -22.08 -18.16 -1.58
N ASP A 29 -22.80 -18.72 -2.53
CA ASP A 29 -22.78 -20.17 -2.81
C ASP A 29 -21.39 -20.65 -3.23
N MET A 30 -20.71 -19.87 -4.08
CA MET A 30 -19.30 -20.14 -4.43
C MET A 30 -18.38 -20.09 -3.21
N ALA A 31 -18.55 -19.12 -2.31
CA ALA A 31 -17.73 -19.02 -1.10
C ALA A 31 -17.91 -20.25 -0.19
N LEU A 32 -19.10 -20.82 -0.15
CA LEU A 32 -19.39 -22.03 0.64
C LEU A 32 -18.67 -23.27 0.11
N THR A 33 -18.30 -23.31 -1.18
CA THR A 33 -17.47 -24.39 -1.74
C THR A 33 -16.03 -24.37 -1.25
N ARG A 34 -15.59 -23.29 -0.58
CA ARG A 34 -14.23 -23.02 -0.12
C ARG A 34 -13.17 -22.95 -1.24
N GLN A 35 -13.60 -22.78 -2.47
CA GLN A 35 -12.69 -22.55 -3.60
C GLN A 35 -12.37 -21.07 -3.73
N SER A 36 -11.18 -20.77 -4.24
CA SER A 36 -10.80 -19.39 -4.56
C SER A 36 -11.55 -18.92 -5.81
N PHE A 37 -12.13 -17.73 -5.75
CA PHE A 37 -12.83 -17.13 -6.89
C PHE A 37 -12.63 -15.61 -6.91
N LYS A 38 -12.97 -15.00 -8.04
CA LYS A 38 -12.90 -13.56 -8.27
C LYS A 38 -14.28 -13.02 -8.58
N VAL A 39 -14.69 -11.96 -7.88
CA VAL A 39 -15.89 -11.19 -8.19
C VAL A 39 -15.49 -9.93 -8.94
N VAL A 40 -16.00 -9.74 -10.16
CA VAL A 40 -15.80 -8.55 -10.96
C VAL A 40 -17.11 -7.77 -10.99
N ALA A 41 -17.06 -6.53 -10.51
CA ALA A 41 -18.26 -5.69 -10.44
C ALA A 41 -17.87 -4.19 -10.49
N TYR A 42 -18.76 -3.38 -11.07
CA TYR A 42 -18.59 -1.93 -11.21
C TYR A 42 -18.58 -1.19 -9.86
N ALA A 43 -18.18 0.07 -9.87
CA ALA A 43 -18.30 0.94 -8.72
C ALA A 43 -19.79 1.05 -8.31
N GLY A 44 -20.06 1.01 -7.00
CA GLY A 44 -21.43 1.06 -6.49
C GLY A 44 -22.23 -0.24 -6.56
N ALA A 45 -21.76 -1.29 -7.21
CA ALA A 45 -22.48 -2.57 -7.39
C ALA A 45 -22.60 -3.43 -6.10
N GLY A 46 -22.37 -2.88 -4.92
CA GLY A 46 -22.55 -3.60 -3.66
C GLY A 46 -21.46 -4.63 -3.33
N LYS A 47 -20.22 -4.51 -3.85
CA LYS A 47 -19.11 -5.44 -3.55
C LYS A 47 -18.90 -5.69 -2.06
N THR A 48 -18.87 -4.63 -1.26
CA THR A 48 -18.68 -4.73 0.19
C THR A 48 -19.87 -5.42 0.87
N THR A 49 -21.08 -5.18 0.37
CA THR A 49 -22.30 -5.88 0.82
C THR A 49 -22.21 -7.37 0.54
N THR A 50 -21.78 -7.75 -0.67
CA THR A 50 -21.55 -9.15 -1.04
C THR A 50 -20.53 -9.83 -0.13
N LEU A 51 -19.40 -9.17 0.14
CA LEU A 51 -18.39 -9.71 1.06
C LEU A 51 -18.92 -9.83 2.49
N ASN A 52 -19.77 -8.92 2.93
CA ASN A 52 -20.41 -9.01 4.24
C ASN A 52 -21.39 -10.20 4.29
N LEU A 53 -22.21 -10.40 3.25
CA LEU A 53 -23.08 -11.58 3.14
C LEU A 53 -22.27 -12.88 3.23
N ILE A 54 -21.16 -12.97 2.50
CA ILE A 54 -20.22 -14.10 2.57
C ILE A 54 -19.69 -14.27 4.01
N GLY A 55 -19.24 -13.18 4.63
CA GLY A 55 -18.73 -13.21 6.00
C GLY A 55 -19.74 -13.71 7.01
N ASN A 56 -21.04 -13.40 6.83
CA ASN A 56 -22.11 -13.87 7.70
C ASN A 56 -22.43 -15.37 7.51
N GLN A 57 -22.21 -15.91 6.33
CA GLN A 57 -22.51 -17.31 6.01
C GLN A 57 -21.35 -18.25 6.31
N LEU A 58 -20.12 -17.77 6.19
CA LEU A 58 -18.95 -18.58 6.47
C LEU A 58 -18.73 -18.70 7.99
N ARG A 59 -18.52 -19.92 8.45
CA ARG A 59 -18.13 -20.21 9.84
C ARG A 59 -16.62 -20.29 9.96
N GLY A 60 -16.09 -19.81 11.06
CA GLY A 60 -14.66 -19.81 11.36
C GLY A 60 -14.05 -18.40 11.23
N ARG A 61 -12.76 -18.32 11.52
CA ARG A 61 -12.03 -17.03 11.47
C ARG A 61 -11.78 -16.60 10.04
N GLY A 62 -12.19 -15.38 9.71
CA GLY A 62 -11.94 -14.75 8.41
C GLY A 62 -11.09 -13.49 8.54
N ILE A 63 -10.48 -13.08 7.44
CA ILE A 63 -9.77 -11.80 7.33
C ILE A 63 -10.34 -11.04 6.14
N TYR A 64 -10.74 -9.79 6.38
CA TYR A 64 -11.06 -8.82 5.33
C TYR A 64 -9.88 -7.85 5.18
N LEU A 65 -9.27 -7.82 4.01
CA LEU A 65 -8.16 -6.92 3.72
C LEU A 65 -8.61 -5.72 2.91
N ALA A 66 -8.45 -4.54 3.49
CA ALA A 66 -8.79 -3.26 2.87
C ALA A 66 -7.54 -2.52 2.38
N PHE A 67 -7.72 -1.66 1.39
CA PHE A 67 -6.65 -0.83 0.86
C PHE A 67 -6.16 0.22 1.88
N ASN A 68 -7.09 0.86 2.60
CA ASN A 68 -6.75 1.90 3.57
C ASN A 68 -7.43 1.68 4.93
N LYS A 69 -6.96 2.46 5.92
CA LYS A 69 -7.41 2.34 7.31
C LYS A 69 -8.89 2.73 7.50
N ALA A 70 -9.39 3.71 6.74
CA ALA A 70 -10.78 4.15 6.84
C ALA A 70 -11.74 3.05 6.40
N ILE A 71 -11.47 2.41 5.26
CA ILE A 71 -12.25 1.27 4.75
C ILE A 71 -12.19 0.08 5.72
N ALA A 72 -11.03 -0.22 6.28
CA ALA A 72 -10.89 -1.28 7.28
C ALA A 72 -11.74 -1.01 8.52
N ALA A 73 -11.73 0.22 9.04
CA ALA A 73 -12.50 0.62 10.21
C ALA A 73 -14.03 0.61 9.95
N GLU A 74 -14.46 1.00 8.76
CA GLU A 74 -15.85 0.91 8.34
C GLU A 74 -16.29 -0.56 8.22
N ALA A 75 -15.46 -1.39 7.60
CA ALA A 75 -15.73 -2.82 7.49
C ALA A 75 -15.84 -3.49 8.86
N GLN A 76 -14.96 -3.17 9.81
CA GLN A 76 -14.99 -3.73 11.17
C GLN A 76 -16.32 -3.48 11.90
N ARG A 77 -17.02 -2.39 11.57
CA ARG A 77 -18.35 -2.09 12.14
C ARG A 77 -19.49 -2.88 11.47
N LYS A 78 -19.29 -3.33 10.24
CA LYS A 78 -20.32 -3.98 9.43
C LYS A 78 -20.17 -5.49 9.38
N PHE A 79 -18.94 -6.00 9.44
CA PHE A 79 -18.67 -7.42 9.34
C PHE A 79 -18.89 -8.15 10.68
N PRO A 80 -19.21 -9.45 10.66
CA PRO A 80 -19.34 -10.23 11.88
C PRO A 80 -18.01 -10.31 12.65
N GLN A 81 -18.10 -10.47 13.97
CA GLN A 81 -16.94 -10.41 14.88
C GLN A 81 -15.82 -11.42 14.59
N HIS A 82 -16.14 -12.54 13.95
CA HIS A 82 -15.14 -13.53 13.56
C HIS A 82 -14.33 -13.14 12.31
N VAL A 83 -14.70 -12.04 11.65
CA VAL A 83 -13.94 -11.47 10.51
C VAL A 83 -13.10 -10.31 11.01
N ASP A 84 -11.78 -10.49 10.94
CA ASP A 84 -10.80 -9.48 11.30
C ASP A 84 -10.57 -8.51 10.12
N CYS A 85 -11.02 -7.27 10.25
CA CYS A 85 -10.92 -6.28 9.18
C CYS A 85 -9.69 -5.41 9.36
N ARG A 86 -8.74 -5.47 8.42
CA ARG A 86 -7.49 -4.72 8.51
C ARG A 86 -6.91 -4.36 7.15
N THR A 87 -5.87 -3.53 7.15
CA THR A 87 -5.10 -3.24 5.93
C THR A 87 -3.97 -4.24 5.74
N PHE A 88 -3.51 -4.39 4.49
CA PHE A 88 -2.30 -5.19 4.20
C PHE A 88 -1.10 -4.75 5.03
N HIS A 89 -0.88 -3.43 5.17
CA HIS A 89 0.21 -2.90 5.97
C HIS A 89 0.10 -3.30 7.45
N SER A 90 -1.10 -3.26 8.04
CA SER A 90 -1.28 -3.65 9.44
C SER A 90 -1.10 -5.16 9.65
N LEU A 91 -1.45 -5.97 8.65
CA LEU A 91 -1.21 -7.40 8.67
C LEU A 91 0.30 -7.69 8.56
N ALA A 92 1.00 -7.07 7.59
CA ALA A 92 2.44 -7.20 7.41
C ALA A 92 3.21 -6.75 8.67
N PHE A 93 2.86 -5.58 9.22
CA PHE A 93 3.48 -5.06 10.44
C PHE A 93 3.39 -6.04 11.62
N ARG A 94 2.28 -6.73 11.76
CA ARG A 94 2.05 -7.70 12.84
C ARG A 94 2.91 -8.96 12.73
N HIS A 95 3.29 -9.32 11.51
CA HIS A 95 4.13 -10.48 11.21
C HIS A 95 5.61 -10.12 11.00
N THR A 96 5.95 -8.85 11.09
CA THR A 96 7.34 -8.37 10.96
C THR A 96 8.03 -8.39 12.32
N ALA A 97 9.29 -8.80 12.35
CA ALA A 97 10.10 -8.84 13.56
C ALA A 97 10.24 -7.44 14.19
N ARG A 98 10.33 -7.38 15.52
CA ARG A 98 10.31 -6.12 16.29
C ARG A 98 11.48 -5.20 15.97
N ASP A 99 12.65 -5.75 15.70
CA ASP A 99 13.85 -5.01 15.30
C ASP A 99 13.65 -4.28 13.96
N ILE A 100 12.92 -4.89 13.02
CA ILE A 100 12.57 -4.28 11.73
C ILE A 100 11.49 -3.21 11.93
N THR A 101 10.45 -3.49 12.72
CA THR A 101 9.38 -2.51 12.95
C THR A 101 9.85 -1.28 13.70
N ALA A 102 10.85 -1.42 14.59
CA ALA A 102 11.48 -0.28 15.26
C ALA A 102 12.16 0.69 14.25
N LYS A 103 12.71 0.16 13.16
CA LYS A 103 13.33 0.98 12.09
C LYS A 103 12.33 1.83 11.32
N LEU A 104 11.04 1.44 11.28
CA LEU A 104 9.99 2.24 10.63
C LEU A 104 9.67 3.54 11.36
N GLN A 105 10.08 3.66 12.63
CA GLN A 105 9.92 4.88 13.43
C GLN A 105 11.10 5.84 13.29
N LEU A 106 12.18 5.43 12.64
CA LEU A 106 13.31 6.30 12.39
C LEU A 106 12.91 7.39 11.38
N PRO A 107 13.40 8.64 11.58
CA PRO A 107 13.17 9.69 10.61
C PRO A 107 13.73 9.28 9.25
N ARG A 108 13.03 9.64 8.18
CA ARG A 108 13.52 9.41 6.82
C ARG A 108 14.83 10.14 6.63
N PHE A 109 15.80 9.50 6.00
CA PHE A 109 17.04 10.15 5.64
C PHE A 109 16.77 11.31 4.69
N SER A 110 17.26 12.50 5.04
CA SER A 110 17.27 13.60 4.09
C SER A 110 18.29 13.30 2.98
N PRO A 111 18.07 13.82 1.75
CA PRO A 111 19.05 13.66 0.68
C PRO A 111 20.47 14.11 1.08
N SER A 112 20.58 15.20 1.85
CA SER A 112 21.88 15.70 2.35
C SER A 112 22.55 14.72 3.30
N ARG A 113 21.79 14.12 4.23
CA ARG A 113 22.32 13.11 5.15
C ARG A 113 22.76 11.86 4.39
N LEU A 114 21.93 11.38 3.47
CA LEU A 114 22.25 10.22 2.66
C LEU A 114 23.50 10.47 1.80
N ALA A 115 23.63 11.66 1.22
CA ALA A 115 24.81 12.06 0.47
C ALA A 115 26.08 12.03 1.32
N SER A 116 26.00 12.53 2.56
CA SER A 116 27.12 12.50 3.52
C SER A 116 27.47 11.08 3.93
N ASP A 117 26.47 10.27 4.28
CA ASP A 117 26.68 8.88 4.74
C ASP A 117 27.28 7.99 3.64
N LEU A 118 26.96 8.27 2.37
CA LEU A 118 27.52 7.59 1.19
C LEU A 118 28.83 8.22 0.68
N GLY A 119 29.31 9.33 1.24
CA GLY A 119 30.51 10.02 0.81
C GLY A 119 30.42 10.59 -0.62
N LEU A 120 29.22 10.95 -1.08
CA LEU A 120 29.00 11.44 -2.44
C LEU A 120 29.65 12.81 -2.64
N THR A 121 30.33 13.00 -3.77
CA THR A 121 30.96 14.26 -4.18
C THR A 121 30.29 14.80 -5.42
N PRO A 122 30.37 16.13 -5.68
CA PRO A 122 29.84 16.71 -6.92
C PRO A 122 30.50 16.11 -8.15
N VAL A 123 29.70 15.72 -9.15
CA VAL A 123 30.19 15.17 -10.43
C VAL A 123 29.73 16.05 -11.59
N GLN A 124 30.61 16.29 -12.54
CA GLN A 124 30.29 16.99 -13.79
C GLN A 124 29.74 15.98 -14.81
N VAL A 125 28.53 16.22 -15.29
CA VAL A 125 27.87 15.37 -16.28
C VAL A 125 27.44 16.19 -17.50
N LYS A 126 27.45 15.57 -18.67
CA LYS A 126 26.92 16.19 -19.89
C LYS A 126 25.41 16.06 -19.95
N ARG A 127 24.75 17.19 -20.08
CA ARG A 127 23.32 17.30 -20.32
C ARG A 127 23.05 17.66 -21.78
N GLN A 128 22.16 16.97 -22.43
CA GLN A 128 21.71 17.30 -23.78
C GLN A 128 20.34 17.98 -23.75
N ILE A 129 20.26 19.22 -24.27
CA ILE A 129 19.02 19.98 -24.39
C ILE A 129 18.99 20.53 -25.81
N GLU A 130 17.94 20.25 -26.56
CA GLU A 130 17.72 20.76 -27.93
C GLU A 130 18.95 20.60 -28.87
N GLY A 131 19.60 19.44 -28.77
CA GLY A 131 20.78 19.12 -29.58
C GLY A 131 22.10 19.79 -29.13
N LYS A 132 22.10 20.59 -28.06
CA LYS A 132 23.31 21.19 -27.45
C LYS A 132 23.73 20.46 -26.22
N SER A 133 25.03 20.16 -26.09
CA SER A 133 25.61 19.56 -24.89
C SER A 133 26.13 20.65 -23.97
N GLN A 134 25.73 20.58 -22.69
CA GLN A 134 26.21 21.45 -21.62
C GLN A 134 26.71 20.63 -20.44
N PHE A 135 27.77 21.04 -19.78
CA PHE A 135 28.18 20.46 -18.52
C PHE A 135 27.34 21.00 -17.38
N VAL A 136 26.82 20.10 -16.58
CA VAL A 136 26.03 20.42 -15.37
C VAL A 136 26.63 19.69 -14.18
N THR A 137 26.74 20.37 -13.04
CA THR A 137 27.16 19.72 -11.79
C THR A 137 26.00 18.94 -11.19
N LEU A 138 26.17 17.65 -11.05
CA LEU A 138 25.27 16.79 -10.28
C LEU A 138 25.66 16.85 -8.82
N THR A 139 24.85 17.55 -8.02
CA THR A 139 25.15 17.71 -6.58
C THR A 139 24.99 16.37 -5.82
N PRO A 140 25.67 16.20 -4.67
CA PRO A 140 25.54 15.00 -3.83
C PRO A 140 24.10 14.67 -3.44
N GLU A 141 23.27 15.67 -3.17
CA GLU A 141 21.85 15.48 -2.81
C GLU A 141 21.03 14.96 -3.99
N ARG A 142 21.37 15.38 -5.22
CA ARG A 142 20.72 14.86 -6.42
C ARG A 142 21.12 13.40 -6.67
N GLN A 143 22.39 13.07 -6.50
CA GLN A 143 22.86 11.69 -6.58
C GLN A 143 22.19 10.82 -5.52
N ALA A 144 22.08 11.29 -4.27
CA ALA A 144 21.38 10.60 -3.20
C ALA A 144 19.88 10.31 -3.51
N ARG A 145 19.21 11.20 -4.26
CA ARG A 145 17.84 10.93 -4.74
C ARG A 145 17.81 9.78 -5.74
N PHE A 146 18.73 9.73 -6.70
CA PHE A 146 18.81 8.59 -7.63
C PHE A 146 19.03 7.27 -6.90
N VAL A 147 19.86 7.25 -5.88
CA VAL A 147 20.04 6.06 -5.02
C VAL A 147 18.75 5.68 -4.32
N SER A 148 18.03 6.65 -3.74
CA SER A 148 16.75 6.40 -3.08
C SER A 148 15.69 5.86 -4.05
N ASP A 149 15.63 6.41 -5.26
CA ASP A 149 14.70 5.97 -6.30
C ASP A 149 15.07 4.56 -6.80
N ALA A 150 16.37 4.27 -6.93
CA ALA A 150 16.85 2.93 -7.28
C ALA A 150 16.46 1.88 -6.23
N VAL A 151 16.60 2.21 -4.95
CA VAL A 151 16.15 1.34 -3.85
C VAL A 151 14.65 1.10 -3.91
N SER A 152 13.85 2.16 -4.16
CA SER A 152 12.39 2.04 -4.30
C SER A 152 12.01 1.16 -5.50
N THR A 153 12.72 1.32 -6.62
CA THR A 153 12.53 0.49 -7.82
C THR A 153 12.87 -0.97 -7.54
N PHE A 154 14.02 -1.22 -6.89
CA PHE A 154 14.41 -2.56 -6.46
C PHE A 154 13.35 -3.22 -5.59
N CYS A 155 12.85 -2.52 -4.56
CA CYS A 155 11.82 -3.02 -3.65
C CYS A 155 10.50 -3.37 -4.36
N SER A 156 10.26 -2.83 -5.55
CA SER A 156 9.08 -3.09 -6.38
C SER A 156 9.28 -4.25 -7.38
N THR A 157 10.44 -4.90 -7.37
CA THR A 157 10.77 -6.01 -8.29
C THR A 157 10.88 -7.35 -7.53
N HIS A 158 11.05 -8.43 -8.27
CA HIS A 158 11.37 -9.76 -7.73
C HIS A 158 12.89 -10.01 -7.62
N ALA A 159 13.71 -8.98 -7.78
CA ALA A 159 15.16 -9.14 -7.71
C ALA A 159 15.60 -9.45 -6.29
N SER A 160 16.59 -10.34 -6.15
CA SER A 160 17.12 -10.74 -4.84
C SER A 160 18.15 -9.75 -4.28
N TYR A 161 18.70 -8.87 -5.11
CA TYR A 161 19.68 -7.85 -4.73
C TYR A 161 19.56 -6.60 -5.62
N PRO A 162 19.95 -5.41 -5.11
CA PRO A 162 20.03 -4.19 -5.92
C PRO A 162 21.08 -4.37 -7.04
N ALA A 163 20.81 -3.79 -8.19
CA ALA A 163 21.70 -3.83 -9.34
C ALA A 163 21.59 -2.53 -10.16
N PRO A 164 22.59 -2.19 -10.99
CA PRO A 164 22.59 -0.96 -11.80
C PRO A 164 21.32 -0.74 -12.64
N ARG A 165 20.65 -1.80 -13.08
CA ARG A 165 19.36 -1.73 -13.81
C ARG A 165 18.22 -1.05 -13.04
N HIS A 166 18.33 -0.94 -11.72
CA HIS A 166 17.33 -0.25 -10.89
C HIS A 166 17.55 1.26 -10.84
N LEU A 167 18.73 1.75 -11.26
CA LEU A 167 19.02 3.16 -11.41
C LEU A 167 18.30 3.69 -12.66
N GLN A 168 17.42 4.66 -12.47
CA GLN A 168 16.75 5.36 -13.56
C GLN A 168 17.28 6.79 -13.61
N PHE A 169 17.95 7.11 -14.69
CA PHE A 169 18.42 8.47 -14.94
C PHE A 169 17.43 9.20 -15.84
N PRO A 170 17.30 10.52 -15.69
CA PRO A 170 16.43 11.30 -16.56
C PRO A 170 16.96 11.34 -18.00
N ASP A 171 16.05 11.45 -18.96
CA ASP A 171 16.35 11.42 -20.42
C ASP A 171 17.34 12.49 -20.90
N TRP A 172 17.52 13.56 -20.11
CA TRP A 172 18.47 14.61 -20.42
C TRP A 172 19.93 14.23 -20.14
N LEU A 173 20.17 13.14 -19.40
CA LEU A 173 21.52 12.66 -19.15
C LEU A 173 22.01 11.82 -20.32
N VAL A 174 23.18 12.13 -20.85
CA VAL A 174 23.77 11.39 -21.97
C VAL A 174 24.04 9.94 -21.54
N ALA A 175 23.71 8.98 -22.40
CA ALA A 175 23.80 7.56 -22.07
C ALA A 175 25.19 7.13 -21.56
N SER A 176 26.27 7.65 -22.15
CA SER A 176 27.64 7.38 -21.69
C SER A 176 27.95 7.88 -20.28
N GLU A 177 27.35 9.01 -19.87
CA GLU A 177 27.50 9.56 -18.53
C GLU A 177 26.65 8.77 -17.51
N ALA A 178 25.47 8.31 -17.95
CA ALA A 178 24.62 7.44 -17.12
C ALA A 178 25.29 6.09 -16.83
N GLU A 179 26.09 5.59 -17.75
CA GLU A 179 26.84 4.35 -17.59
C GLU A 179 27.99 4.50 -16.59
N GLN A 180 28.72 5.61 -16.65
CA GLN A 180 29.79 5.94 -15.66
C GLN A 180 29.27 6.16 -14.24
N LEU A 181 28.02 6.57 -14.08
CA LEU A 181 27.39 6.77 -12.75
C LEU A 181 26.82 5.49 -12.16
N ARG A 182 26.82 4.38 -12.91
CA ARG A 182 26.34 3.06 -12.43
C ARG A 182 27.41 2.24 -11.74
N ASP A 183 28.66 2.55 -11.99
CA ASP A 183 29.83 1.92 -11.35
C ASP A 183 30.13 2.58 -10.00
#